data_1dd24a0d3a97d3f2d0e18f24eb491581
#
_entry.id   1dd24a0d3a97d3f2d0e18f24eb491581
#
_cell.length_a   1.000
_cell.length_b   1.000
_cell.length_c   1.000
_cell.angle_alpha   90.00
_cell.angle_beta   90.00
_cell.angle_gamma   90.00
#
_symmetry.space_group_name_H-M   'P 1'
#
loop_
_entity.id
_entity.type
_entity.pdbx_description
1 polymer ?
#
loop_
_entity_poly.entity_id
_entity_poly.type
_entity_poly.pdbx_seq_one_letter_code
_entity_poly.pdbx_strand_id
1 'polypeptide(L)'
;NHLLKYPDFKAAPDTLASPDPASSLFRQIATGAHPGVLHLTRPANDKTKSFKTVLTVDEIRRVNRFLSMTSHDGSYRVVIVDPADDMNTNAANALLKNLEEPPARTLFILIVHAPGSLLPTIRSRCQMVRLTPLAADELMAVLENTEPPPPEEPAARAALAERAGGSAR
;
A
#
# COMPACT_ATOMS: atom_id res chain seq x y z
N ASN A 1 9.46 2.32 -0.50
CA ASN A 1 10.94 2.40 -0.57
C ASN A 1 11.46 3.78 -0.99
N HIS A 2 10.96 4.36 -2.12
CA HIS A 2 11.52 5.60 -2.69
C HIS A 2 11.55 6.76 -1.69
N LEU A 3 10.43 7.09 -1.07
CA LEU A 3 10.33 8.18 -0.08
C LEU A 3 11.22 7.98 1.15
N LEU A 4 11.41 6.74 1.57
CA LEU A 4 12.23 6.40 2.74
C LEU A 4 13.72 6.38 2.40
N LYS A 5 14.06 6.10 1.12
CA LYS A 5 15.43 6.13 0.61
C LYS A 5 15.89 7.56 0.32
N TYR A 6 14.98 8.43 -0.11
CA TYR A 6 15.26 9.82 -0.50
C TYR A 6 14.39 10.78 0.30
N PRO A 7 14.78 11.13 1.54
CA PRO A 7 14.02 12.06 2.38
C PRO A 7 14.01 13.49 1.85
N ASP A 8 14.97 13.85 0.99
CA ASP A 8 14.97 15.08 0.23
C ASP A 8 14.51 14.82 -1.20
N PHE A 9 13.32 15.30 -1.55
CA PHE A 9 12.76 15.17 -2.90
C PHE A 9 13.60 15.82 -4.00
N LYS A 10 14.38 16.86 -3.68
CA LYS A 10 15.24 17.51 -4.67
C LYS A 10 16.42 16.65 -5.08
N ALA A 11 16.81 15.70 -4.23
CA ALA A 11 17.86 14.73 -4.50
C ALA A 11 17.33 13.38 -5.01
N ALA A 12 16.00 13.20 -5.05
CA ALA A 12 15.38 11.97 -5.53
C ALA A 12 15.41 11.91 -7.07
N PRO A 13 15.64 10.73 -7.67
CA PRO A 13 15.46 10.54 -9.10
C PRO A 13 13.99 10.72 -9.50
N ASP A 14 13.74 11.23 -10.71
CA ASP A 14 12.38 11.44 -11.24
C ASP A 14 11.64 10.15 -11.52
N THR A 15 12.34 9.01 -11.55
CA THR A 15 11.77 7.70 -11.81
C THR A 15 11.82 6.80 -10.58
N LEU A 16 10.78 6.00 -10.39
CA LEU A 16 10.75 4.97 -9.35
C LEU A 16 11.61 3.78 -9.80
N ALA A 17 12.75 3.58 -9.14
CA ALA A 17 13.53 2.38 -9.33
C ALA A 17 12.85 1.17 -8.66
N SER A 18 13.01 -0.01 -9.24
CA SER A 18 12.61 -1.27 -8.59
C SER A 18 13.30 -1.40 -7.23
N PRO A 19 12.56 -1.81 -6.19
CA PRO A 19 13.18 -2.04 -4.89
C PRO A 19 14.20 -3.17 -4.97
N ASP A 20 15.36 -3.00 -4.32
CA ASP A 20 16.36 -4.05 -4.18
C ASP A 20 15.97 -4.98 -3.02
N PRO A 21 15.61 -6.27 -3.27
CA PRO A 21 15.24 -7.23 -2.24
C PRO A 21 16.36 -7.52 -1.23
N ALA A 22 17.63 -7.35 -1.62
CA ALA A 22 18.77 -7.55 -0.75
C ALA A 22 19.00 -6.39 0.23
N SER A 23 18.40 -5.22 -0.02
CA SER A 23 18.56 -4.05 0.84
C SER A 23 17.93 -4.25 2.22
N SER A 24 18.55 -3.69 3.25
CA SER A 24 18.01 -3.70 4.62
C SER A 24 16.66 -2.96 4.70
N LEU A 25 16.52 -1.87 3.95
CA LEU A 25 15.29 -1.08 3.86
C LEU A 25 14.14 -1.93 3.31
N PHE A 26 14.35 -2.67 2.21
CA PHE A 26 13.34 -3.55 1.65
C PHE A 26 12.89 -4.60 2.67
N ARG A 27 13.83 -5.27 3.32
CA ARG A 27 13.55 -6.31 4.33
C ARG A 27 12.77 -5.76 5.53
N GLN A 28 13.15 -4.59 6.03
CA GLN A 28 12.43 -3.94 7.13
C GLN A 28 10.99 -3.59 6.75
N ILE A 29 10.76 -3.08 5.54
CA ILE A 29 9.40 -2.76 5.07
C ILE A 29 8.59 -4.05 4.86
N ALA A 30 9.17 -5.06 4.21
CA ALA A 30 8.49 -6.33 3.93
C ALA A 30 8.09 -7.09 5.20
N THR A 31 8.89 -6.98 6.26
CA THR A 31 8.57 -7.57 7.58
C THR A 31 7.72 -6.69 8.48
N GLY A 32 7.35 -5.48 8.03
CA GLY A 32 6.62 -4.50 8.85
C GLY A 32 7.41 -3.91 10.02
N ALA A 33 8.74 -4.07 10.02
CA ALA A 33 9.63 -3.61 11.10
C ALA A 33 10.17 -2.20 10.90
N HIS A 34 9.88 -1.54 9.76
CA HIS A 34 10.41 -0.20 9.49
C HIS A 34 9.70 0.86 10.34
N PRO A 35 10.42 1.66 11.17
CA PRO A 35 9.79 2.60 12.11
C PRO A 35 9.03 3.74 11.42
N GLY A 36 9.34 4.06 10.16
CA GLY A 36 8.65 5.07 9.36
C GLY A 36 7.46 4.54 8.56
N VAL A 37 7.06 3.26 8.70
CA VAL A 37 5.95 2.66 7.96
C VAL A 37 4.95 2.03 8.92
N LEU A 38 3.70 2.42 8.83
CA LEU A 38 2.59 1.74 9.49
C LEU A 38 1.68 1.13 8.42
N HIS A 39 1.57 -0.19 8.39
CA HIS A 39 0.64 -0.92 7.55
C HIS A 39 -0.51 -1.44 8.40
N LEU A 40 -1.71 -0.94 8.16
CA LEU A 40 -2.94 -1.41 8.79
C LEU A 40 -3.62 -2.40 7.85
N THR A 41 -3.79 -3.60 8.33
CA THR A 41 -4.56 -4.67 7.67
C THR A 41 -5.68 -5.12 8.58
N ARG A 42 -6.59 -5.91 8.05
CA ARG A 42 -7.60 -6.58 8.87
C ARG A 42 -6.92 -7.40 9.97
N PRO A 43 -7.27 -7.18 11.26
CA PRO A 43 -6.67 -7.96 12.33
C PRO A 43 -7.09 -9.44 12.23
N ALA A 44 -6.17 -10.34 12.58
CA ALA A 44 -6.49 -11.74 12.71
C ALA A 44 -7.52 -11.95 13.83
N ASN A 45 -8.42 -12.88 13.64
CA ASN A 45 -9.34 -13.33 14.67
C ASN A 45 -8.73 -14.54 15.38
N ASP A 46 -8.25 -14.35 16.61
CA ASP A 46 -7.57 -15.39 17.38
C ASP A 46 -8.42 -16.65 17.61
N LYS A 47 -9.76 -16.51 17.58
CA LYS A 47 -10.69 -17.62 17.83
C LYS A 47 -10.95 -18.49 16.59
N THR A 48 -10.95 -17.88 15.39
CA THR A 48 -11.39 -18.56 14.15
C THR A 48 -10.26 -18.76 13.15
N LYS A 49 -9.04 -18.29 13.42
CA LYS A 49 -7.90 -18.24 12.49
C LYS A 49 -8.22 -17.54 11.16
N SER A 50 -9.29 -16.77 11.12
CA SER A 50 -9.70 -15.94 9.98
C SER A 50 -9.38 -14.47 10.26
N PHE A 51 -9.43 -13.61 9.23
CA PHE A 51 -9.34 -12.18 9.43
C PHE A 51 -10.70 -11.61 9.85
N LYS A 52 -10.69 -10.56 10.68
CA LYS A 52 -11.90 -9.75 10.92
C LYS A 52 -12.32 -9.10 9.60
N THR A 53 -13.62 -8.90 9.42
CA THR A 53 -14.17 -8.32 8.18
C THR A 53 -14.12 -6.80 8.16
N VAL A 54 -13.77 -6.17 9.27
CA VAL A 54 -13.89 -4.71 9.45
C VAL A 54 -12.64 -4.16 10.15
N LEU A 55 -12.15 -3.03 9.65
CA LEU A 55 -11.19 -2.18 10.35
C LEU A 55 -11.94 -1.27 11.32
N THR A 56 -11.60 -1.37 12.60
CA THR A 56 -12.28 -0.63 13.66
C THR A 56 -11.50 0.64 14.06
N VAL A 57 -12.13 1.48 14.89
CA VAL A 57 -11.50 2.70 15.40
C VAL A 57 -10.21 2.42 16.19
N ASP A 58 -10.07 1.24 16.78
CA ASP A 58 -8.87 0.90 17.56
C ASP A 58 -7.64 0.71 16.67
N GLU A 59 -7.81 0.15 15.45
CA GLU A 59 -6.76 0.11 14.45
C GLU A 59 -6.37 1.53 14.00
N ILE A 60 -7.35 2.41 13.80
CA ILE A 60 -7.06 3.81 13.41
C ILE A 60 -6.39 4.59 14.55
N ARG A 61 -6.66 4.29 15.81
CA ARG A 61 -5.91 4.87 16.95
C ARG A 61 -4.42 4.57 16.92
N ARG A 62 -4.01 3.46 16.27
CA ARG A 62 -2.59 3.16 16.03
C ARG A 62 -1.93 4.19 15.12
N VAL A 63 -2.68 4.75 14.15
CA VAL A 63 -2.19 5.85 13.29
C VAL A 63 -1.83 7.05 14.15
N ASN A 64 -2.73 7.47 15.06
CA ASN A 64 -2.48 8.63 15.91
C ASN A 64 -1.23 8.43 16.80
N ARG A 65 -1.08 7.24 17.38
CA ARG A 65 0.13 6.90 18.16
C ARG A 65 1.39 6.91 17.30
N PHE A 66 1.35 6.32 16.12
CA PHE A 66 2.46 6.30 15.18
C PHE A 66 2.86 7.72 14.74
N LEU A 67 1.87 8.57 14.46
CA LEU A 67 2.12 9.96 14.03
C LEU A 67 2.56 10.87 15.18
N SER A 68 2.24 10.54 16.44
CA SER A 68 2.70 11.29 17.61
C SER A 68 4.16 11.00 18.00
N MET A 69 4.72 9.88 17.52
CA MET A 69 6.14 9.59 17.73
C MET A 69 6.97 10.58 16.92
N THR A 70 7.97 11.18 17.54
CA THR A 70 8.86 12.11 16.86
C THR A 70 9.79 11.34 15.94
N SER A 71 9.83 11.70 14.66
CA SER A 71 10.88 11.23 13.75
C SER A 71 12.15 12.00 14.08
N HIS A 72 13.12 11.33 14.69
CA HIS A 72 14.39 11.94 15.14
C HIS A 72 15.28 12.41 13.97
N ASP A 73 15.07 11.87 12.77
CA ASP A 73 15.90 12.12 11.58
C ASP A 73 15.20 12.94 10.50
N GLY A 74 13.96 13.40 10.75
CA GLY A 74 13.17 14.13 9.78
C GLY A 74 12.74 13.32 8.56
N SER A 75 12.78 11.97 8.63
CA SER A 75 12.37 11.09 7.53
C SER A 75 10.86 11.11 7.30
N TYR A 76 10.44 10.62 6.14
CA TYR A 76 9.02 10.45 5.81
C TYR A 76 8.37 9.36 6.67
N ARG A 77 7.09 9.56 6.97
CA ARG A 77 6.21 8.56 7.55
C ARG A 77 5.17 8.14 6.52
N VAL A 78 4.98 6.84 6.38
CA VAL A 78 4.02 6.27 5.44
C VAL A 78 2.99 5.46 6.21
N VAL A 79 1.72 5.80 6.05
CA VAL A 79 0.59 5.05 6.60
C VAL A 79 -0.13 4.38 5.45
N ILE A 80 -0.20 3.05 5.47
CA ILE A 80 -0.92 2.25 4.48
C ILE A 80 -2.14 1.64 5.17
N VAL A 81 -3.33 1.82 4.59
CA VAL A 81 -4.57 1.20 5.06
C VAL A 81 -5.06 0.24 3.97
N ASP A 82 -5.08 -1.07 4.27
CA ASP A 82 -5.33 -2.14 3.30
C ASP A 82 -6.27 -3.24 3.87
N PRO A 83 -7.51 -3.31 3.39
CA PRO A 83 -8.19 -2.36 2.53
C PRO A 83 -8.90 -1.24 3.32
N ALA A 84 -8.94 -0.04 2.76
CA ALA A 84 -9.57 1.11 3.40
C ALA A 84 -11.11 1.09 3.31
N ASP A 85 -11.67 0.39 2.34
CA ASP A 85 -13.10 0.20 2.19
C ASP A 85 -13.72 -0.74 3.25
N ASP A 86 -12.90 -1.44 4.03
CA ASP A 86 -13.34 -2.23 5.19
C ASP A 86 -13.44 -1.41 6.49
N MET A 87 -13.11 -0.13 6.47
CA MET A 87 -13.30 0.72 7.64
C MET A 87 -14.80 0.90 7.94
N ASN A 88 -15.20 0.67 9.21
CA ASN A 88 -16.51 1.11 9.63
C ASN A 88 -16.58 2.65 9.72
N THR A 89 -17.79 3.19 9.80
CA THR A 89 -18.02 4.65 9.83
C THR A 89 -17.20 5.36 10.93
N ASN A 90 -17.08 4.74 12.10
CA ASN A 90 -16.34 5.33 13.23
C ASN A 90 -14.82 5.36 12.95
N ALA A 91 -14.27 4.30 12.34
CA ALA A 91 -12.88 4.24 11.92
C ALA A 91 -12.59 5.28 10.84
N ALA A 92 -13.44 5.34 9.82
CA ALA A 92 -13.32 6.31 8.74
C ALA A 92 -13.36 7.75 9.26
N ASN A 93 -14.29 8.08 10.14
CA ASN A 93 -14.39 9.41 10.78
C ASN A 93 -13.16 9.72 11.65
N ALA A 94 -12.63 8.74 12.36
CA ALA A 94 -11.41 8.93 13.16
C ALA A 94 -10.17 9.23 12.30
N LEU A 95 -10.13 8.73 11.05
CA LEU A 95 -9.03 8.99 10.12
C LEU A 95 -9.11 10.38 9.48
N LEU A 96 -10.33 10.95 9.35
CA LEU A 96 -10.55 12.23 8.65
C LEU A 96 -9.64 13.35 9.16
N LYS A 97 -9.47 13.48 10.48
CA LYS A 97 -8.62 14.52 11.05
C LYS A 97 -7.18 14.45 10.52
N ASN A 98 -6.64 13.26 10.40
CA ASN A 98 -5.28 13.06 9.89
C ASN A 98 -5.17 13.32 8.37
N LEU A 99 -6.28 13.14 7.64
CA LEU A 99 -6.33 13.43 6.20
C LEU A 99 -6.55 14.91 5.92
N GLU A 100 -7.24 15.61 6.81
CA GLU A 100 -7.46 17.07 6.70
C GLU A 100 -6.18 17.86 6.99
N GLU A 101 -5.49 17.48 8.05
CA GLU A 101 -4.28 18.16 8.52
C GLU A 101 -3.15 17.14 8.72
N PRO A 102 -2.61 16.57 7.64
CA PRO A 102 -1.56 15.57 7.76
C PRO A 102 -0.30 16.20 8.36
N PRO A 103 0.35 15.56 9.32
CA PRO A 103 1.62 16.02 9.83
C PRO A 103 2.66 16.15 8.71
N ALA A 104 3.61 17.06 8.85
CA ALA A 104 4.66 17.24 7.87
C ALA A 104 5.37 15.91 7.55
N ARG A 105 5.76 15.73 6.29
CA ARG A 105 6.42 14.52 5.79
C ARG A 105 5.64 13.22 6.06
N THR A 106 4.32 13.28 5.98
CA THR A 106 3.45 12.10 6.13
C THR A 106 2.73 11.84 4.81
N LEU A 107 2.78 10.58 4.37
CA LEU A 107 2.02 10.08 3.22
C LEU A 107 1.01 9.03 3.69
N PHE A 108 -0.26 9.22 3.30
CA PHE A 108 -1.30 8.22 3.46
C PHE A 108 -1.52 7.50 2.12
N ILE A 109 -1.55 6.18 2.16
CA ILE A 109 -1.91 5.32 1.02
C ILE A 109 -3.12 4.50 1.45
N LEU A 110 -4.26 4.76 0.82
CA LEU A 110 -5.51 4.04 1.05
C LEU A 110 -5.74 3.08 -0.12
N ILE A 111 -5.63 1.79 0.12
CA ILE A 111 -5.91 0.75 -0.89
C ILE A 111 -7.40 0.44 -0.84
N VAL A 112 -8.07 0.54 -1.99
CA VAL A 112 -9.53 0.47 -2.08
C VAL A 112 -9.90 -0.47 -3.23
N HIS A 113 -10.68 -1.51 -2.93
CA HIS A 113 -11.15 -2.47 -3.93
C HIS A 113 -12.54 -2.08 -4.47
N ALA A 114 -13.37 -1.45 -3.64
CA ALA A 114 -14.70 -0.97 -3.98
C ALA A 114 -14.84 0.55 -3.70
N PRO A 115 -14.43 1.42 -4.64
CA PRO A 115 -14.41 2.87 -4.41
C PRO A 115 -15.75 3.49 -3.99
N GLY A 116 -16.87 2.82 -4.33
CA GLY A 116 -18.22 3.24 -3.94
C GLY A 116 -18.54 3.04 -2.46
N SER A 117 -17.81 2.16 -1.75
CA SER A 117 -18.01 1.89 -0.32
C SER A 117 -17.27 2.90 0.57
N LEU A 118 -16.26 3.60 0.02
CA LEU A 118 -15.50 4.59 0.78
C LEU A 118 -16.31 5.86 0.99
N LEU A 119 -16.31 6.40 2.21
CA LEU A 119 -17.04 7.62 2.54
C LEU A 119 -16.64 8.78 1.60
N PRO A 120 -17.63 9.57 1.10
CA PRO A 120 -17.35 10.72 0.25
C PRO A 120 -16.39 11.72 0.90
N THR A 121 -16.45 11.87 2.22
CA THR A 121 -15.58 12.74 3.02
C THR A 121 -14.12 12.31 2.98
N ILE A 122 -13.82 11.02 2.92
CA ILE A 122 -12.46 10.51 2.70
C ILE A 122 -12.03 10.75 1.26
N ARG A 123 -12.90 10.41 0.29
CA ARG A 123 -12.59 10.55 -1.13
C ARG A 123 -12.26 11.98 -1.54
N SER A 124 -12.94 12.97 -0.96
CA SER A 124 -12.70 14.39 -1.26
C SER A 124 -11.34 14.92 -0.78
N ARG A 125 -10.68 14.18 0.13
CA ARG A 125 -9.37 14.55 0.72
C ARG A 125 -8.20 13.74 0.18
N CYS A 126 -8.47 12.84 -0.75
CA CYS A 126 -7.47 11.96 -1.33
C CYS A 126 -7.33 12.19 -2.84
N GLN A 127 -6.09 12.16 -3.33
CA GLN A 127 -5.84 12.02 -4.76
C GLN A 127 -6.13 10.58 -5.17
N MET A 128 -7.11 10.39 -6.05
CA MET A 128 -7.46 9.05 -6.52
C MET A 128 -6.53 8.63 -7.67
N VAL A 129 -5.88 7.49 -7.50
CA VAL A 129 -5.10 6.82 -8.53
C VAL A 129 -5.81 5.52 -8.88
N ARG A 130 -6.23 5.36 -10.12
CA ARG A 130 -6.82 4.12 -10.61
C ARG A 130 -5.74 3.23 -11.19
N LEU A 131 -5.68 1.99 -10.71
CA LEU A 131 -4.87 0.94 -11.30
C LEU A 131 -5.76 0.15 -12.26
N THR A 132 -5.39 0.13 -13.53
CA THR A 132 -6.07 -0.67 -14.56
C THR A 132 -5.34 -2.01 -14.71
N PRO A 133 -6.04 -3.08 -15.13
CA PRO A 133 -5.38 -4.31 -15.51
C PRO A 133 -4.32 -4.05 -16.58
N LEU A 134 -3.20 -4.76 -16.47
CA LEU A 134 -2.14 -4.69 -17.47
C LEU A 134 -2.58 -5.29 -18.80
N ALA A 135 -2.14 -4.71 -19.91
CA ALA A 135 -2.25 -5.36 -21.21
C ALA A 135 -1.38 -6.63 -21.26
N ALA A 136 -1.63 -7.52 -22.22
CA ALA A 136 -0.95 -8.82 -22.25
C ALA A 136 0.57 -8.70 -22.41
N ASP A 137 1.03 -7.74 -23.21
CA ASP A 137 2.45 -7.41 -23.41
C ASP A 137 3.10 -6.81 -22.17
N GLU A 138 2.41 -5.87 -21.51
CA GLU A 138 2.87 -5.28 -20.23
C GLU A 138 2.96 -6.36 -19.14
N LEU A 139 1.95 -7.24 -19.05
CA LEU A 139 1.95 -8.34 -18.10
C LEU A 139 3.13 -9.28 -18.34
N MET A 140 3.42 -9.64 -19.59
CA MET A 140 4.56 -10.48 -19.93
C MET A 140 5.89 -9.82 -19.55
N ALA A 141 6.06 -8.53 -19.84
CA ALA A 141 7.24 -7.77 -19.45
C ALA A 141 7.48 -7.76 -17.94
N VAL A 142 6.42 -7.69 -17.14
CA VAL A 142 6.51 -7.81 -15.68
C VAL A 142 6.91 -9.23 -15.26
N LEU A 143 6.26 -10.25 -15.83
CA LEU A 143 6.49 -11.65 -15.48
C LEU A 143 7.88 -12.14 -15.89
N GLU A 144 8.50 -11.60 -16.93
CA GLU A 144 9.89 -11.91 -17.32
C GLU A 144 10.91 -11.60 -16.22
N ASN A 145 10.56 -10.72 -15.28
CA ASN A 145 11.39 -10.38 -14.12
C ASN A 145 11.01 -11.14 -12.84
N THR A 146 10.14 -12.16 -12.94
CA THR A 146 9.71 -12.99 -11.79
C THR A 146 10.34 -14.38 -11.82
N GLU A 147 10.34 -15.07 -10.69
CA GLU A 147 10.74 -16.48 -10.60
C GLU A 147 9.54 -17.34 -10.16
N PRO A 148 9.19 -18.39 -10.93
CA PRO A 148 9.78 -18.80 -12.21
C PRO A 148 9.39 -17.83 -13.35
N PRO A 149 10.22 -17.73 -14.40
CA PRO A 149 9.89 -16.92 -15.57
C PRO A 149 8.68 -17.51 -16.31
N PRO A 150 7.96 -16.71 -17.12
CA PRO A 150 6.84 -17.20 -17.91
C PRO A 150 7.31 -18.22 -18.96
N PRO A 151 6.41 -19.10 -19.41
CA PRO A 151 6.75 -20.09 -20.42
C PRO A 151 7.22 -19.43 -21.72
N GLU A 152 8.13 -20.08 -22.45
CA GLU A 152 8.64 -19.56 -23.74
C GLU A 152 7.63 -19.76 -24.87
N GLU A 153 6.77 -20.78 -24.77
CA GLU A 153 5.81 -21.13 -25.82
C GLU A 153 4.72 -20.08 -25.97
N PRO A 154 4.48 -19.52 -27.19
CA PRO A 154 3.50 -18.44 -27.40
C PRO A 154 2.07 -18.79 -26.96
N ALA A 155 1.63 -20.04 -27.18
CA ALA A 155 0.30 -20.49 -26.78
C ALA A 155 0.15 -20.53 -25.26
N ALA A 156 1.17 -20.99 -24.55
CA ALA A 156 1.19 -21.02 -23.08
C ALA A 156 1.27 -19.60 -22.49
N ARG A 157 1.98 -18.67 -23.11
CA ARG A 157 2.02 -17.24 -22.73
C ARG A 157 0.64 -16.59 -22.89
N ALA A 158 -0.05 -16.84 -24.00
CA ALA A 158 -1.40 -16.31 -24.22
C ALA A 158 -2.39 -16.84 -23.18
N ALA A 159 -2.37 -18.15 -22.91
CA ALA A 159 -3.21 -18.75 -21.89
C ALA A 159 -2.91 -18.23 -20.48
N LEU A 160 -1.63 -17.94 -20.18
CA LEU A 160 -1.22 -17.34 -18.91
C LEU A 160 -1.77 -15.91 -18.79
N ALA A 161 -1.65 -15.09 -19.83
CA ALA A 161 -2.16 -13.71 -19.85
C ALA A 161 -3.68 -13.66 -19.67
N GLU A 162 -4.42 -14.55 -20.34
CA GLU A 162 -5.87 -14.66 -20.21
C GLU A 162 -6.28 -15.04 -18.78
N ARG A 163 -5.62 -16.04 -18.19
CA ARG A 163 -5.90 -16.49 -16.80
C ARG A 163 -5.54 -15.44 -15.75
N ALA A 164 -4.50 -14.68 -15.98
CA ALA A 164 -4.04 -13.63 -15.07
C ALA A 164 -4.96 -12.40 -15.07
N GLY A 165 -5.76 -12.20 -16.13
CA GLY A 165 -6.73 -11.10 -16.21
C GLY A 165 -6.09 -9.71 -16.02
N GLY A 166 -4.84 -9.54 -16.46
CA GLY A 166 -4.07 -8.29 -16.28
C GLY A 166 -3.47 -8.09 -14.90
N SER A 167 -3.41 -9.14 -14.06
CA SER A 167 -2.76 -9.11 -12.74
C SER A 167 -1.54 -10.00 -12.71
N ALA A 168 -0.39 -9.46 -12.28
CA ALA A 168 0.86 -10.20 -12.10
C ALA A 168 0.96 -10.91 -10.72
N ARG A 169 -0.17 -11.37 -10.20
CA ARG A 169 -0.26 -12.10 -8.92
C ARG A 169 -0.20 -13.59 -9.12
#